data_2a8d0a6b99ee93e78cfa854729517f74
#
_entry.id   2a8d0a6b99ee93e78cfa854729517f74
#
_cell.length_a   1.000
_cell.length_b   1.000
_cell.length_c   1.000
_cell.angle_alpha   90.00
_cell.angle_beta   90.00
_cell.angle_gamma   90.00
#
_symmetry.space_group_name_H-M   'P 1'
#
loop_
_entity.id
_entity.type
_entity.pdbx_description
1 polymer ?
#
loop_
_entity_poly.entity_id
_entity_poly.type
_entity_poly.pdbx_seq_one_letter_code
_entity_poly.pdbx_strand_id
1 'polypeptide(L)'
;KQMLLSILVSAGLLSSGLHSGSLQPVADTLHSVTLTADKGVVVSRKDTLSTSGSFSVSDILQQSPGLHVGDNGGYAGLKTVSLRGMGSAHTSVYVDGVKVGNMQSGQNDLGMLGVEYCSDVVLDYAQNSVSFNTARPSFRDIPVSGSIRFSAGSFGTYLPSARVDFRLSDKVSLSANAAGIFSKGDYSYGDGQRRTNNDISQIRSGLDLWGKLDEGDYHLKAYFNTAQRGTPGSIAWPSDDRQKDMNAFVQGRLTNRFSPLYTLDLSLK
;
A
#
# COMPACT_ATOMS: atom_id res chain seq x y z
N LYS A 1 -27.81 -20.00 16.23
CA LYS A 1 -27.38 -20.05 17.64
C LYS A 1 -27.00 -18.63 18.03
N GLN A 2 -27.94 -17.95 18.71
CA GLN A 2 -27.75 -16.58 19.22
C GLN A 2 -26.92 -16.68 20.51
N MET A 3 -25.82 -15.94 20.58
CA MET A 3 -25.11 -15.69 21.83
C MET A 3 -25.57 -14.33 22.36
N LEU A 4 -26.37 -14.38 23.46
CA LEU A 4 -26.72 -13.23 24.27
C LEU A 4 -25.55 -12.94 25.21
N LEU A 5 -24.93 -11.78 25.07
CA LEU A 5 -23.94 -11.26 26.02
C LEU A 5 -24.61 -10.22 26.87
N SER A 6 -24.98 -10.59 28.12
CA SER A 6 -25.51 -9.67 29.13
C SER A 6 -24.34 -9.11 29.95
N ILE A 7 -24.13 -7.79 29.88
CA ILE A 7 -23.19 -7.08 30.75
C ILE A 7 -23.98 -6.52 31.94
N LEU A 8 -23.72 -7.05 33.13
CA LEU A 8 -24.18 -6.51 34.40
C LEU A 8 -23.18 -5.46 34.89
N VAL A 9 -23.63 -4.20 34.93
CA VAL A 9 -22.86 -3.13 35.59
C VAL A 9 -23.43 -2.96 37.01
N SER A 10 -22.65 -3.38 38.01
CA SER A 10 -22.92 -3.12 39.41
C SER A 10 -22.30 -1.79 39.83
N ALA A 11 -23.09 -0.79 40.16
CA ALA A 11 -22.65 0.45 40.79
C ALA A 11 -22.61 0.27 42.31
N GLY A 12 -21.39 0.39 42.89
CA GLY A 12 -21.22 0.41 44.34
C GLY A 12 -21.61 1.73 44.96
N LEU A 13 -22.45 1.69 45.97
CA LEU A 13 -22.83 2.83 46.81
C LEU A 13 -21.85 2.96 47.99
N LEU A 14 -21.24 4.09 48.12
CA LEU A 14 -20.55 4.55 49.34
C LEU A 14 -21.58 5.27 50.20
N SER A 15 -21.83 4.75 51.41
CA SER A 15 -22.66 5.36 52.43
C SER A 15 -21.83 6.19 53.41
N SER A 16 -22.21 7.43 53.61
CA SER A 16 -21.89 8.14 54.87
C SER A 16 -23.01 9.11 55.25
N GLY A 17 -23.51 9.01 56.50
CA GLY A 17 -24.18 10.09 57.21
C GLY A 17 -25.63 9.88 57.55
N LEU A 18 -25.87 9.63 58.83
CA LEU A 18 -27.12 9.57 59.55
C LEU A 18 -28.05 10.76 59.33
N HIS A 19 -29.28 10.53 58.91
CA HIS A 19 -30.48 11.28 59.38
C HIS A 19 -31.70 10.38 59.26
N SER A 20 -32.43 10.25 60.38
CA SER A 20 -33.69 9.51 60.48
C SER A 20 -34.84 10.27 59.82
N GLY A 21 -35.14 9.87 58.62
CA GLY A 21 -36.38 10.23 57.90
C GLY A 21 -36.82 8.99 57.14
N SER A 22 -38.04 8.59 57.28
CA SER A 22 -38.64 7.44 56.60
C SER A 22 -38.60 7.64 55.08
N LEU A 23 -37.52 7.17 54.45
CA LEU A 23 -37.44 7.10 52.98
C LEU A 23 -38.01 5.76 52.53
N GLN A 24 -39.19 5.83 51.89
CA GLN A 24 -39.59 4.71 51.03
C GLN A 24 -38.60 4.52 49.94
N PRO A 25 -38.16 3.29 49.66
CA PRO A 25 -37.29 3.04 48.55
C PRO A 25 -38.08 3.28 47.25
N VAL A 26 -37.76 4.35 46.55
CA VAL A 26 -38.13 4.49 45.15
C VAL A 26 -37.26 3.47 44.41
N ALA A 27 -37.87 2.34 44.09
CA ALA A 27 -37.23 1.39 43.18
C ALA A 27 -37.14 2.05 41.80
N ASP A 28 -36.02 2.69 41.55
CA ASP A 28 -35.71 3.19 40.22
C ASP A 28 -35.40 1.96 39.34
N THR A 29 -36.45 1.48 38.66
CA THR A 29 -36.30 0.38 37.69
C THR A 29 -35.54 0.93 36.49
N LEU A 30 -34.24 0.67 36.46
CA LEU A 30 -33.44 0.87 35.26
C LEU A 30 -34.08 0.07 34.13
N HIS A 31 -34.67 0.75 33.18
CA HIS A 31 -35.12 0.12 31.96
C HIS A 31 -33.91 -0.53 31.27
N SER A 32 -34.00 -1.83 31.01
CA SER A 32 -32.97 -2.57 30.27
C SER A 32 -32.85 -1.97 28.86
N VAL A 33 -31.72 -1.35 28.57
CA VAL A 33 -31.40 -0.93 27.22
C VAL A 33 -30.91 -2.17 26.49
N THR A 34 -31.78 -2.74 25.65
CA THR A 34 -31.38 -3.82 24.75
C THR A 34 -30.67 -3.19 23.55
N LEU A 35 -29.35 -3.25 23.53
CA LEU A 35 -28.58 -2.96 22.34
C LEU A 35 -28.72 -4.14 21.40
N THR A 36 -29.62 -4.05 20.43
CA THR A 36 -29.62 -4.95 19.26
C THR A 36 -28.50 -4.48 18.38
N ALA A 37 -27.36 -5.19 18.43
CA ALA A 37 -26.39 -5.07 17.35
C ALA A 37 -27.08 -5.68 16.13
N ASP A 38 -27.64 -4.84 15.28
CA ASP A 38 -27.87 -5.23 13.90
C ASP A 38 -26.55 -5.83 13.42
N LYS A 39 -26.59 -6.95 12.70
CA LYS A 39 -25.42 -7.44 11.99
C LYS A 39 -25.04 -6.33 11.02
N GLY A 40 -24.27 -5.38 11.53
CA GLY A 40 -23.76 -4.30 10.73
C GLY A 40 -23.01 -4.97 9.60
N VAL A 41 -23.49 -4.82 8.39
CA VAL A 41 -22.68 -5.01 7.21
C VAL A 41 -21.43 -4.21 7.52
N VAL A 42 -20.32 -4.89 7.78
CA VAL A 42 -19.03 -4.22 7.87
C VAL A 42 -18.83 -3.64 6.48
N VAL A 43 -19.23 -2.39 6.31
CA VAL A 43 -18.95 -1.66 5.08
C VAL A 43 -17.46 -1.50 5.09
N SER A 44 -16.79 -2.44 4.40
CA SER A 44 -15.36 -2.37 4.15
C SER A 44 -15.15 -1.09 3.36
N ARG A 45 -14.71 -0.03 4.03
CA ARG A 45 -14.39 1.22 3.36
C ARG A 45 -13.13 0.99 2.57
N LYS A 46 -13.27 1.00 1.25
CA LYS A 46 -12.17 0.96 0.29
C LYS A 46 -12.11 2.29 -0.42
N ASP A 47 -10.96 2.92 -0.38
CA ASP A 47 -10.68 4.11 -1.17
C ASP A 47 -9.74 3.71 -2.30
N THR A 48 -10.02 4.20 -3.52
CA THR A 48 -9.19 3.95 -4.69
C THR A 48 -8.53 5.26 -5.12
N LEU A 49 -7.20 5.25 -5.16
CA LEU A 49 -6.39 6.40 -5.53
C LEU A 49 -5.91 6.25 -6.97
N SER A 50 -6.01 7.33 -7.74
CA SER A 50 -5.46 7.37 -9.10
C SER A 50 -3.95 7.52 -9.07
N THR A 51 -3.27 6.81 -9.94
CA THR A 51 -1.82 6.90 -10.11
C THR A 51 -1.43 7.89 -11.21
N SER A 52 -2.41 8.51 -11.87
CA SER A 52 -2.18 9.41 -13.01
C SER A 52 -1.30 10.60 -12.63
N GLY A 53 -0.17 10.73 -13.32
CA GLY A 53 0.76 11.84 -13.13
C GLY A 53 1.71 11.73 -11.96
N SER A 54 1.60 10.70 -11.13
CA SER A 54 2.49 10.50 -9.99
C SER A 54 3.70 9.63 -10.35
N PHE A 55 4.85 9.96 -9.80
CA PHE A 55 6.12 9.24 -10.00
C PHE A 55 6.61 8.58 -8.73
N SER A 56 6.03 8.93 -7.59
CA SER A 56 6.38 8.40 -6.28
C SER A 56 5.16 7.78 -5.61
N VAL A 57 5.39 6.68 -4.92
CA VAL A 57 4.39 6.07 -4.03
C VAL A 57 3.89 7.08 -2.99
N SER A 58 4.80 7.90 -2.45
CA SER A 58 4.47 8.93 -1.47
C SER A 58 3.45 9.93 -1.99
N ASP A 59 3.62 10.40 -3.25
CA ASP A 59 2.72 11.38 -3.86
C ASP A 59 1.30 10.85 -4.01
N ILE A 60 1.16 9.56 -4.30
CA ILE A 60 -0.15 8.92 -4.43
C ILE A 60 -0.79 8.76 -3.05
N LEU A 61 -0.05 8.23 -2.11
CA LEU A 61 -0.59 7.87 -0.81
C LEU A 61 -0.93 9.09 0.07
N GLN A 62 -0.17 10.19 -0.05
CA GLN A 62 -0.45 11.44 0.66
C GLN A 62 -1.78 12.10 0.27
N GLN A 63 -2.38 11.71 -0.85
CA GLN A 63 -3.69 12.21 -1.27
C GLN A 63 -4.84 11.69 -0.40
N SER A 64 -4.63 10.64 0.40
CA SER A 64 -5.68 10.01 1.19
C SER A 64 -5.64 10.45 2.65
N PRO A 65 -6.74 10.98 3.21
CA PRO A 65 -6.83 11.29 4.62
C PRO A 65 -6.81 10.00 5.47
N GLY A 66 -6.12 10.05 6.61
CA GLY A 66 -5.99 8.90 7.53
C GLY A 66 -4.88 7.93 7.18
N LEU A 67 -4.07 8.26 6.18
CA LEU A 67 -2.87 7.53 5.82
C LEU A 67 -1.64 8.38 6.15
N HIS A 68 -0.71 7.82 6.89
CA HIS A 68 0.57 8.44 7.18
C HIS A 68 1.66 7.79 6.35
N VAL A 69 2.35 8.61 5.56
CA VAL A 69 3.52 8.18 4.79
C VAL A 69 4.77 8.68 5.51
N GLY A 70 5.55 7.75 6.02
CA GLY A 70 6.90 8.06 6.51
C GLY A 70 7.84 8.19 5.31
N ASP A 71 8.33 9.38 5.07
CA ASP A 71 9.32 9.68 4.02
C ASP A 71 10.60 10.20 4.67
N ASN A 72 11.64 9.39 4.67
CA ASN A 72 12.90 9.70 5.34
C ASN A 72 13.90 10.40 4.38
N GLY A 73 13.41 11.19 3.46
CA GLY A 73 14.23 12.06 2.63
C GLY A 73 14.24 11.73 1.14
N GLY A 74 13.41 12.43 0.37
CA GLY A 74 13.41 12.42 -1.09
C GLY A 74 13.33 11.02 -1.71
N TYR A 75 13.91 10.85 -2.87
CA TYR A 75 13.89 9.56 -3.57
C TYR A 75 14.81 8.50 -2.94
N ALA A 76 15.87 8.90 -2.24
CA ALA A 76 16.81 7.98 -1.61
C ALA A 76 16.32 7.46 -0.24
N GLY A 77 15.37 8.16 0.39
CA GLY A 77 14.88 7.82 1.72
C GLY A 77 13.99 6.58 1.76
N LEU A 78 13.99 5.93 2.92
CA LEU A 78 13.04 4.85 3.22
C LEU A 78 11.61 5.41 3.20
N LYS A 79 10.72 4.73 2.51
CA LYS A 79 9.29 5.08 2.43
C LYS A 79 8.44 4.01 3.06
N THR A 80 7.72 4.38 4.09
CA THR A 80 6.81 3.48 4.81
C THR A 80 5.39 4.02 4.80
N VAL A 81 4.42 3.15 5.01
CA VAL A 81 3.01 3.52 5.10
C VAL A 81 2.40 3.00 6.39
N SER A 82 1.61 3.83 7.03
CA SER A 82 0.81 3.47 8.19
C SER A 82 -0.63 3.91 7.98
N LEU A 83 -1.55 2.98 8.01
CA LEU A 83 -2.97 3.25 7.91
C LEU A 83 -3.54 3.46 9.31
N ARG A 84 -4.34 4.51 9.50
CA ARG A 84 -4.97 4.87 10.80
C ARG A 84 -4.00 4.99 11.99
N GLY A 85 -2.74 5.30 11.75
CA GLY A 85 -1.75 5.44 12.82
C GLY A 85 -1.33 4.13 13.51
N MET A 86 -1.69 2.97 12.96
CA MET A 86 -1.36 1.65 13.56
C MET A 86 0.11 1.26 13.43
N GLY A 87 0.89 2.03 12.69
CA GLY A 87 2.30 1.74 12.42
C GLY A 87 2.49 0.92 11.13
N SER A 88 3.66 1.10 10.52
CA SER A 88 3.97 0.49 9.22
C SER A 88 4.11 -1.03 9.28
N ALA A 89 4.52 -1.60 10.42
CA ALA A 89 4.61 -3.05 10.62
C ALA A 89 3.24 -3.74 10.61
N HIS A 90 2.16 -2.99 10.90
CA HIS A 90 0.79 -3.50 10.94
C HIS A 90 0.00 -3.21 9.66
N THR A 91 0.59 -2.52 8.69
CA THR A 91 -0.05 -2.24 7.41
C THR A 91 0.44 -3.23 6.36
N SER A 92 -0.46 -4.08 5.87
CA SER A 92 -0.13 -5.07 4.84
C SER A 92 -0.07 -4.40 3.46
N VAL A 93 0.95 -4.76 2.68
CA VAL A 93 1.11 -4.26 1.31
C VAL A 93 0.94 -5.41 0.33
N TYR A 94 0.16 -5.17 -0.71
CA TYR A 94 -0.10 -6.14 -1.78
C TYR A 94 0.29 -5.55 -3.14
N VAL A 95 0.79 -6.38 -4.01
CA VAL A 95 0.99 -6.08 -5.44
C VAL A 95 0.23 -7.13 -6.24
N ASP A 96 -0.74 -6.68 -7.02
CA ASP A 96 -1.62 -7.54 -7.83
C ASP A 96 -2.27 -8.69 -7.02
N GLY A 97 -2.67 -8.37 -5.77
CA GLY A 97 -3.32 -9.30 -4.85
C GLY A 97 -2.36 -10.24 -4.09
N VAL A 98 -1.06 -10.19 -4.35
CA VAL A 98 -0.06 -11.00 -3.63
C VAL A 98 0.62 -10.14 -2.57
N LYS A 99 0.67 -10.62 -1.33
CA LYS A 99 1.30 -9.90 -0.23
C LYS A 99 2.81 -9.77 -0.48
N VAL A 100 3.29 -8.53 -0.42
CA VAL A 100 4.71 -8.21 -0.45
C VAL A 100 5.16 -7.79 0.95
N GLY A 101 6.39 -8.12 1.31
CA GLY A 101 6.93 -7.80 2.63
C GLY A 101 8.40 -8.16 2.72
N ASN A 102 9.12 -7.41 3.52
CA ASN A 102 10.44 -7.82 3.97
C ASN A 102 10.25 -8.77 5.17
N MET A 103 10.59 -10.04 4.97
CA MET A 103 10.44 -11.08 6.00
C MET A 103 11.34 -10.81 7.22
N GLN A 104 12.40 -10.01 7.07
CA GLN A 104 13.38 -9.75 8.11
C GLN A 104 12.98 -8.57 9.00
N SER A 105 12.46 -7.48 8.42
CA SER A 105 12.13 -6.25 9.16
C SER A 105 10.63 -6.08 9.44
N GLY A 106 9.76 -6.86 8.79
CA GLY A 106 8.31 -6.67 8.83
C GLY A 106 7.82 -5.37 8.20
N GLN A 107 8.73 -4.49 7.77
CA GLN A 107 8.42 -3.23 7.12
C GLN A 107 8.68 -3.32 5.61
N ASN A 108 7.85 -2.64 4.84
CA ASN A 108 8.03 -2.51 3.40
C ASN A 108 8.66 -1.17 3.07
N ASP A 109 9.79 -1.19 2.33
CA ASP A 109 10.27 0.01 1.66
C ASP A 109 9.47 0.20 0.37
N LEU A 110 8.49 1.07 0.41
CA LEU A 110 7.65 1.39 -0.74
C LEU A 110 8.43 2.12 -1.85
N GLY A 111 9.58 2.71 -1.55
CA GLY A 111 10.47 3.28 -2.55
C GLY A 111 11.03 2.25 -3.53
N MET A 112 11.00 0.97 -3.15
CA MET A 112 11.40 -0.14 -4.02
C MET A 112 10.28 -0.61 -4.96
N LEU A 113 9.04 -0.17 -4.76
CA LEU A 113 7.91 -0.51 -5.63
C LEU A 113 7.77 0.50 -6.76
N GLY A 114 7.52 0.01 -7.97
CA GLY A 114 7.22 0.83 -9.13
C GLY A 114 5.72 1.12 -9.19
N VAL A 115 5.37 2.40 -9.23
CA VAL A 115 3.97 2.85 -9.39
C VAL A 115 3.68 3.39 -10.78
N GLU A 116 4.70 3.52 -11.61
CA GLU A 116 4.62 4.11 -12.95
C GLU A 116 3.64 3.38 -13.87
N TYR A 117 3.38 2.12 -13.56
CA TYR A 117 2.53 1.24 -14.36
C TYR A 117 1.37 0.65 -13.58
N CYS A 118 1.11 1.17 -12.38
CA CYS A 118 -0.11 0.86 -11.65
C CYS A 118 -1.31 1.55 -12.28
N SER A 119 -2.45 0.88 -12.31
CA SER A 119 -3.74 1.48 -12.67
C SER A 119 -4.30 2.30 -11.52
N ASP A 120 -4.19 1.74 -10.34
CA ASP A 120 -4.77 2.28 -9.11
C ASP A 120 -4.07 1.74 -7.88
N VAL A 121 -4.29 2.42 -6.76
CA VAL A 121 -3.91 1.98 -5.42
C VAL A 121 -5.16 1.90 -4.58
N VAL A 122 -5.46 0.74 -4.03
CA VAL A 122 -6.63 0.49 -3.20
C VAL A 122 -6.24 0.45 -1.73
N LEU A 123 -6.88 1.28 -0.92
CA LEU A 123 -6.77 1.29 0.53
C LEU A 123 -7.95 0.50 1.11
N ASP A 124 -7.68 -0.58 1.83
CA ASP A 124 -8.70 -1.34 2.54
C ASP A 124 -8.54 -1.10 4.05
N TYR A 125 -9.42 -0.28 4.59
CA TYR A 125 -9.37 0.10 6.00
C TYR A 125 -9.82 -1.02 6.94
N ALA A 126 -10.58 -2.00 6.46
CA ALA A 126 -11.00 -3.14 7.28
C ALA A 126 -9.85 -4.14 7.44
N GLN A 127 -9.09 -4.37 6.37
CA GLN A 127 -7.94 -5.29 6.39
C GLN A 127 -6.63 -4.61 6.77
N ASN A 128 -6.63 -3.30 6.98
CA ASN A 128 -5.44 -2.49 7.20
C ASN A 128 -4.38 -2.74 6.12
N SER A 129 -4.78 -2.59 4.86
CA SER A 129 -3.94 -2.94 3.72
C SER A 129 -3.94 -1.89 2.62
N VAL A 130 -2.83 -1.86 1.88
CA VAL A 130 -2.61 -1.06 0.67
C VAL A 130 -2.29 -2.01 -0.47
N SER A 131 -3.06 -1.94 -1.55
CA SER A 131 -2.91 -2.80 -2.73
C SER A 131 -2.56 -1.97 -3.96
N PHE A 132 -1.46 -2.31 -4.60
CA PHE A 132 -1.01 -1.72 -5.86
C PHE A 132 -1.42 -2.65 -7.00
N ASN A 133 -2.24 -2.15 -7.93
CA ASN A 133 -2.72 -2.93 -9.06
C ASN A 133 -2.03 -2.49 -10.35
N THR A 134 -1.41 -3.41 -11.06
CA THR A 134 -0.75 -3.15 -12.34
C THR A 134 -1.79 -2.93 -13.44
N ALA A 135 -1.58 -1.90 -14.25
CA ALA A 135 -2.46 -1.60 -15.37
C ALA A 135 -2.43 -2.74 -16.40
N ARG A 136 -3.58 -3.38 -16.59
CA ARG A 136 -3.76 -4.38 -17.66
C ARG A 136 -3.81 -3.68 -19.00
N PRO A 137 -3.07 -4.14 -20.03
CA PRO A 137 -3.12 -3.52 -21.34
C PRO A 137 -4.49 -3.71 -21.98
N SER A 138 -4.93 -2.68 -22.68
CA SER A 138 -6.11 -2.73 -23.54
C SER A 138 -5.71 -2.39 -24.97
N PHE A 139 -6.16 -3.20 -25.90
CA PHE A 139 -5.84 -3.05 -27.31
C PHE A 139 -7.12 -2.72 -28.08
N ARG A 140 -7.02 -1.78 -29.02
CA ARG A 140 -8.08 -1.51 -30.00
C ARG A 140 -7.77 -2.30 -31.27
N ASP A 141 -7.22 -1.64 -32.28
CA ASP A 141 -6.99 -2.26 -33.60
C ASP A 141 -5.56 -2.79 -33.77
N ILE A 142 -4.62 -2.22 -33.04
CA ILE A 142 -3.19 -2.55 -33.16
C ILE A 142 -2.80 -3.55 -32.06
N PRO A 143 -2.06 -4.64 -32.38
CA PRO A 143 -1.67 -5.65 -31.41
C PRO A 143 -0.49 -5.23 -30.53
N VAL A 144 0.11 -4.06 -30.77
CA VAL A 144 1.23 -3.53 -30.00
C VAL A 144 0.93 -2.10 -29.58
N SER A 145 1.14 -1.78 -28.34
CA SER A 145 1.10 -0.42 -27.83
C SER A 145 2.31 -0.13 -26.96
N GLY A 146 2.69 1.12 -26.84
CA GLY A 146 3.83 1.49 -26.02
C GLY A 146 3.71 2.91 -25.49
N SER A 147 4.39 3.17 -24.40
CA SER A 147 4.50 4.50 -23.82
C SER A 147 5.92 4.76 -23.32
N ILE A 148 6.39 5.95 -23.55
CA ILE A 148 7.64 6.44 -22.98
C ILE A 148 7.30 7.71 -22.21
N ARG A 149 7.81 7.80 -20.99
CA ARG A 149 7.66 8.98 -20.14
C ARG A 149 9.03 9.38 -19.62
N PHE A 150 9.29 10.67 -19.66
CA PHE A 150 10.49 11.25 -19.10
C PHE A 150 10.09 12.44 -18.24
N SER A 151 10.61 12.50 -17.03
CA SER A 151 10.45 13.65 -16.16
C SER A 151 11.79 14.07 -15.61
N ALA A 152 11.95 15.36 -15.44
CA ALA A 152 13.12 15.96 -14.83
C ALA A 152 12.67 16.90 -13.70
N GLY A 153 13.43 16.93 -12.63
CA GLY A 153 13.14 17.74 -11.45
C GLY A 153 14.37 18.42 -10.87
N SER A 154 14.18 19.09 -9.77
CA SER A 154 15.25 19.73 -9.02
C SER A 154 16.29 18.71 -8.54
N PHE A 155 17.46 19.21 -8.15
CA PHE A 155 18.57 18.40 -7.60
C PHE A 155 19.11 17.32 -8.54
N GLY A 156 19.11 17.61 -9.86
CA GLY A 156 19.58 16.68 -10.88
C GLY A 156 18.76 15.40 -10.94
N THR A 157 17.45 15.49 -10.75
CA THR A 157 16.54 14.35 -10.77
C THR A 157 16.05 14.07 -12.18
N TYR A 158 16.11 12.79 -12.59
CA TYR A 158 15.63 12.28 -13.87
C TYR A 158 14.87 10.98 -13.65
N LEU A 159 13.69 10.88 -14.24
CA LEU A 159 12.74 9.79 -14.07
C LEU A 159 12.30 9.24 -15.44
N PRO A 160 13.17 8.50 -16.16
CA PRO A 160 12.78 7.82 -17.38
C PRO A 160 11.90 6.63 -17.08
N SER A 161 10.90 6.37 -17.93
CA SER A 161 10.15 5.12 -17.91
C SER A 161 9.64 4.76 -19.30
N ALA A 162 9.57 3.46 -19.58
CA ALA A 162 9.06 2.92 -20.83
C ALA A 162 8.26 1.65 -20.58
N ARG A 163 7.20 1.47 -21.35
CA ARG A 163 6.37 0.28 -21.35
C ARG A 163 6.00 -0.09 -22.77
N VAL A 164 6.01 -1.37 -23.07
CA VAL A 164 5.54 -1.94 -24.32
C VAL A 164 4.57 -3.08 -23.99
N ASP A 165 3.43 -3.07 -24.64
CA ASP A 165 2.36 -4.05 -24.48
C ASP A 165 2.15 -4.81 -25.80
N PHE A 166 2.00 -6.11 -25.74
CA PHE A 166 1.78 -7.00 -26.85
C PHE A 166 0.49 -7.80 -26.66
N ARG A 167 -0.38 -7.81 -27.65
CA ARG A 167 -1.48 -8.77 -27.74
C ARG A 167 -0.96 -10.03 -28.44
N LEU A 168 -0.69 -11.09 -27.68
CA LEU A 168 -0.22 -12.35 -28.23
C LEU A 168 -1.34 -13.16 -28.85
N SER A 169 -2.55 -13.05 -28.28
CA SER A 169 -3.80 -13.61 -28.82
C SER A 169 -5.00 -12.85 -28.25
N ASP A 170 -6.21 -13.23 -28.62
CA ASP A 170 -7.44 -12.61 -28.07
C ASP A 170 -7.58 -12.85 -26.56
N LYS A 171 -6.95 -13.90 -26.04
CA LYS A 171 -7.00 -14.26 -24.63
C LYS A 171 -5.72 -13.92 -23.87
N VAL A 172 -4.59 -13.64 -24.54
CA VAL A 172 -3.27 -13.49 -23.89
C VAL A 172 -2.61 -12.17 -24.27
N SER A 173 -2.14 -11.45 -23.28
CA SER A 173 -1.35 -10.23 -23.44
C SER A 173 -0.09 -10.25 -22.58
N LEU A 174 0.98 -9.63 -23.08
CA LEU A 174 2.26 -9.49 -22.44
C LEU A 174 2.60 -8.00 -22.33
N SER A 175 3.10 -7.57 -21.18
CA SER A 175 3.71 -6.24 -21.00
C SER A 175 5.13 -6.36 -20.52
N ALA A 176 5.99 -5.53 -21.07
CA ALA A 176 7.35 -5.32 -20.58
C ALA A 176 7.50 -3.86 -20.19
N ASN A 177 8.08 -3.60 -19.03
CA ASN A 177 8.27 -2.25 -18.53
C ASN A 177 9.64 -2.07 -17.88
N ALA A 178 10.13 -0.83 -17.93
CA ALA A 178 11.34 -0.41 -17.23
C ALA A 178 11.19 1.04 -16.78
N ALA A 179 11.73 1.35 -15.60
CA ALA A 179 11.76 2.71 -15.07
C ALA A 179 13.04 2.95 -14.30
N GLY A 180 13.48 4.21 -14.27
CA GLY A 180 14.66 4.63 -13.53
C GLY A 180 14.38 5.82 -12.64
N ILE A 181 15.12 5.91 -11.54
CA ILE A 181 15.23 7.09 -10.70
C ILE A 181 16.71 7.43 -10.57
N PHE A 182 17.08 8.60 -11.04
CA PHE A 182 18.43 9.13 -10.91
C PHE A 182 18.32 10.52 -10.29
N SER A 183 18.97 10.74 -9.16
CA SER A 183 18.95 12.05 -8.48
C SER A 183 20.25 12.24 -7.73
N LYS A 184 20.76 13.47 -7.73
CA LYS A 184 21.88 13.87 -6.88
C LYS A 184 21.45 14.14 -5.45
N GLY A 185 20.20 14.57 -5.23
CA GLY A 185 19.65 14.84 -3.91
C GLY A 185 20.39 15.96 -3.13
N ASP A 186 21.12 16.84 -3.81
CA ASP A 186 22.03 17.82 -3.25
C ASP A 186 21.32 19.14 -2.88
N TYR A 187 20.18 19.07 -2.19
CA TYR A 187 19.41 20.25 -1.79
C TYR A 187 20.13 21.09 -0.72
N SER A 188 19.85 22.39 -0.75
CA SER A 188 20.36 23.32 0.25
C SER A 188 19.45 23.34 1.48
N TYR A 189 20.06 23.50 2.67
CA TYR A 189 19.35 23.64 3.94
C TYR A 189 20.09 24.62 4.86
N GLY A 190 19.38 25.15 5.87
CA GLY A 190 19.94 26.10 6.83
C GLY A 190 20.57 27.32 6.13
N ASP A 191 21.75 27.71 6.57
CA ASP A 191 22.48 28.87 6.09
C ASP A 191 23.28 28.58 4.80
N GLY A 192 22.67 27.94 3.82
CA GLY A 192 23.29 27.66 2.52
C GLY A 192 24.16 26.39 2.50
N GLN A 193 24.09 25.57 3.52
CA GLN A 193 24.72 24.25 3.51
C GLN A 193 24.05 23.34 2.48
N ARG A 194 24.82 22.42 1.90
CA ARG A 194 24.31 21.44 0.95
C ARG A 194 24.30 20.04 1.54
N ARG A 195 23.22 19.32 1.28
CA ARG A 195 23.13 17.91 1.62
C ARG A 195 24.05 17.12 0.72
N THR A 196 24.96 16.35 1.29
CA THR A 196 25.86 15.43 0.59
C THR A 196 25.40 14.00 0.79
N ASN A 197 25.90 13.07 -0.03
CA ASN A 197 25.62 11.64 0.06
C ASN A 197 24.12 11.28 0.14
N ASN A 198 23.29 11.99 -0.66
CA ASN A 198 21.85 11.78 -0.71
C ASN A 198 21.38 11.44 -2.14
N ASP A 199 22.33 10.95 -2.94
CA ASP A 199 22.09 10.54 -4.31
C ASP A 199 21.42 9.16 -4.37
N ILE A 200 20.73 8.92 -5.48
CA ILE A 200 20.13 7.63 -5.81
C ILE A 200 20.29 7.33 -7.30
N SER A 201 20.62 6.08 -7.59
CA SER A 201 20.52 5.45 -8.90
C SER A 201 19.71 4.16 -8.73
N GLN A 202 18.51 4.14 -9.27
CA GLN A 202 17.61 2.99 -9.17
C GLN A 202 17.09 2.62 -10.54
N ILE A 203 17.04 1.31 -10.83
CA ILE A 203 16.43 0.76 -12.03
C ILE A 203 15.44 -0.31 -11.61
N ARG A 204 14.25 -0.24 -12.18
CA ARG A 204 13.16 -1.20 -12.00
C ARG A 204 12.76 -1.74 -13.36
N SER A 205 12.44 -3.03 -13.43
CA SER A 205 11.88 -3.65 -14.62
C SER A 205 10.84 -4.69 -14.25
N GLY A 206 9.90 -4.89 -15.12
CA GLY A 206 8.80 -5.84 -14.93
C GLY A 206 8.37 -6.48 -16.23
N LEU A 207 7.94 -7.72 -16.12
CA LEU A 207 7.24 -8.47 -17.16
C LEU A 207 5.92 -8.95 -16.56
N ASP A 208 4.83 -8.74 -17.29
CA ASP A 208 3.49 -9.11 -16.87
C ASP A 208 2.80 -9.88 -18.01
N LEU A 209 2.36 -11.10 -17.73
CA LEU A 209 1.59 -11.93 -18.63
C LEU A 209 0.19 -12.12 -18.08
N TRP A 210 -0.81 -11.64 -18.80
CA TRP A 210 -2.21 -11.86 -18.48
C TRP A 210 -2.84 -12.81 -19.48
N GLY A 211 -3.64 -13.73 -18.99
CA GLY A 211 -4.44 -14.59 -19.80
C GLY A 211 -5.88 -14.68 -19.31
N LYS A 212 -6.79 -14.87 -20.24
CA LYS A 212 -8.21 -15.14 -19.98
C LYS A 212 -8.46 -16.64 -20.13
N LEU A 213 -9.13 -17.22 -19.17
CA LEU A 213 -9.75 -18.52 -19.25
C LEU A 213 -11.25 -18.36 -19.60
N ASP A 214 -11.96 -19.44 -19.85
CA ASP A 214 -13.39 -19.34 -20.16
C ASP A 214 -14.19 -18.80 -18.97
N GLU A 215 -13.83 -19.23 -17.76
CA GLU A 215 -14.49 -18.84 -16.50
C GLU A 215 -13.51 -18.19 -15.50
N GLY A 216 -12.47 -17.54 -16.01
CA GLY A 216 -11.47 -16.92 -15.12
C GLY A 216 -10.35 -16.21 -15.82
N ASP A 217 -9.31 -15.90 -15.07
CA ASP A 217 -8.09 -15.30 -15.60
C ASP A 217 -6.84 -15.72 -14.79
N TYR A 218 -5.69 -15.49 -15.40
CA TYR A 218 -4.41 -15.62 -14.72
C TYR A 218 -3.51 -14.41 -15.01
N HIS A 219 -2.66 -14.12 -14.04
CA HIS A 219 -1.63 -13.10 -14.13
C HIS A 219 -0.31 -13.65 -13.59
N LEU A 220 0.72 -13.61 -14.41
CA LEU A 220 2.09 -13.90 -14.02
C LEU A 220 2.90 -12.62 -14.10
N LYS A 221 3.64 -12.32 -13.05
CA LYS A 221 4.51 -11.15 -12.96
C LYS A 221 5.92 -11.57 -12.57
N ALA A 222 6.92 -11.07 -13.31
CA ALA A 222 8.31 -11.04 -12.88
C ALA A 222 8.72 -9.60 -12.65
N TYR A 223 9.38 -9.33 -11.54
CA TYR A 223 9.81 -8.00 -11.14
C TYR A 223 11.27 -8.04 -10.70
N PHE A 224 12.01 -7.01 -11.12
CA PHE A 224 13.39 -6.78 -10.71
C PHE A 224 13.58 -5.32 -10.36
N ASN A 225 14.28 -5.06 -9.27
CA ASN A 225 14.69 -3.74 -8.84
C ASN A 225 16.11 -3.78 -8.30
N THR A 226 16.92 -2.80 -8.67
CA THR A 226 18.21 -2.54 -8.05
C THR A 226 18.36 -1.06 -7.78
N ALA A 227 18.89 -0.71 -6.62
CA ALA A 227 19.12 0.66 -6.20
C ALA A 227 20.48 0.79 -5.53
N GLN A 228 21.17 1.87 -5.83
CA GLN A 228 22.35 2.33 -5.09
C GLN A 228 22.02 3.74 -4.58
N ARG A 229 22.18 3.95 -3.29
CA ARG A 229 21.84 5.22 -2.66
C ARG A 229 22.83 5.59 -1.56
N GLY A 230 23.04 6.88 -1.40
CA GLY A 230 23.72 7.41 -0.24
C GLY A 230 22.82 7.37 0.99
N THR A 231 23.43 7.20 2.15
CA THR A 231 22.76 7.27 3.47
C THR A 231 23.39 8.40 4.26
N PRO A 232 22.91 9.64 4.06
CA PRO A 232 23.61 10.85 4.50
C PRO A 232 23.67 11.05 6.02
N GLY A 233 23.07 10.17 6.81
CA GLY A 233 22.96 10.36 8.26
C GLY A 233 22.10 11.55 8.68
N SER A 234 22.21 12.00 9.90
CA SER A 234 21.54 13.24 10.36
C SER A 234 22.35 14.49 9.98
N ILE A 235 21.74 15.66 10.13
CA ILE A 235 22.47 16.94 9.90
C ILE A 235 23.60 17.11 10.91
N ALA A 236 23.39 16.69 12.16
CA ALA A 236 24.39 16.80 13.22
C ALA A 236 25.51 15.75 13.11
N TRP A 237 25.20 14.61 12.52
CA TRP A 237 26.15 13.51 12.30
C TRP A 237 26.00 13.00 10.86
N PRO A 238 26.64 13.69 9.89
CA PRO A 238 26.64 13.26 8.50
C PRO A 238 27.38 11.92 8.36
N SER A 239 26.95 11.11 7.42
CA SER A 239 27.55 9.83 7.06
C SER A 239 27.83 9.78 5.57
N ASP A 240 28.93 9.13 5.20
CA ASP A 240 29.28 8.80 3.82
C ASP A 240 28.92 7.34 3.44
N ASP A 241 28.13 6.68 4.29
CA ASP A 241 27.68 5.30 4.07
C ASP A 241 26.84 5.21 2.79
N ARG A 242 26.94 4.06 2.17
CA ARG A 242 26.18 3.76 0.95
C ARG A 242 25.41 2.46 1.10
N GLN A 243 24.21 2.45 0.57
CA GLN A 243 23.34 1.28 0.56
C GLN A 243 23.16 0.79 -0.88
N LYS A 244 23.23 -0.52 -1.04
CA LYS A 244 22.89 -1.19 -2.29
C LYS A 244 21.80 -2.20 -2.02
N ASP A 245 20.69 -2.04 -2.71
CA ASP A 245 19.53 -2.91 -2.60
C ASP A 245 19.32 -3.65 -3.93
N MET A 246 18.91 -4.89 -3.84
CA MET A 246 18.48 -5.69 -4.98
C MET A 246 17.28 -6.52 -4.55
N ASN A 247 16.20 -6.45 -5.34
CA ASN A 247 14.99 -7.20 -5.10
C ASN A 247 14.49 -7.80 -6.41
N ALA A 248 14.23 -9.09 -6.40
CA ALA A 248 13.64 -9.80 -7.53
C ALA A 248 12.59 -10.77 -7.02
N PHE A 249 11.46 -10.84 -7.70
CA PHE A 249 10.43 -11.82 -7.40
C PHE A 249 9.66 -12.21 -8.66
N VAL A 250 9.11 -13.42 -8.61
CA VAL A 250 8.13 -13.90 -9.57
C VAL A 250 6.88 -14.26 -8.79
N GLN A 251 5.73 -13.80 -9.26
CA GLN A 251 4.45 -14.13 -8.65
C GLN A 251 3.45 -14.55 -9.71
N GLY A 252 2.50 -15.39 -9.31
CA GLY A 252 1.40 -15.82 -10.15
C GLY A 252 0.09 -15.73 -9.38
N ARG A 253 -0.97 -15.34 -10.07
CA ARG A 253 -2.34 -15.40 -9.59
C ARG A 253 -3.21 -16.09 -10.63
N LEU A 254 -4.05 -16.99 -10.17
CA LEU A 254 -5.06 -17.69 -10.97
C LEU A 254 -6.40 -17.54 -10.26
N THR A 255 -7.39 -17.04 -10.98
CA THR A 255 -8.78 -17.03 -10.53
C THR A 255 -9.60 -17.82 -11.54
N ASN A 256 -10.30 -18.84 -11.11
CA ASN A 256 -11.16 -19.63 -11.99
C ASN A 256 -12.45 -20.03 -11.27
N ARG A 257 -13.58 -19.86 -11.94
CA ARG A 257 -14.90 -20.23 -11.46
C ARG A 257 -15.33 -21.55 -12.06
N PHE A 258 -15.32 -22.59 -11.26
CA PHE A 258 -15.72 -23.94 -11.71
C PHE A 258 -17.22 -24.16 -11.71
N SER A 259 -17.96 -23.40 -10.89
CA SER A 259 -19.42 -23.45 -10.83
C SER A 259 -19.96 -22.15 -10.22
N PRO A 260 -21.28 -21.91 -10.24
CA PRO A 260 -21.86 -20.75 -9.55
C PRO A 260 -21.54 -20.67 -8.06
N LEU A 261 -21.17 -21.80 -7.45
CA LEU A 261 -20.89 -21.91 -6.01
C LEU A 261 -19.40 -21.97 -5.66
N TYR A 262 -18.53 -22.28 -6.63
CA TYR A 262 -17.09 -22.54 -6.36
C TYR A 262 -16.20 -21.70 -7.26
N THR A 263 -15.38 -20.86 -6.63
CA THR A 263 -14.29 -20.12 -7.27
C THR A 263 -12.97 -20.51 -6.63
N LEU A 264 -11.97 -20.78 -7.44
CA LEU A 264 -10.60 -21.00 -7.01
C LEU A 264 -9.82 -19.70 -7.20
N ASP A 265 -9.22 -19.20 -6.13
CA ASP A 265 -8.20 -18.17 -6.15
C ASP A 265 -6.89 -18.75 -5.64
N LEU A 266 -5.88 -18.81 -6.50
CA LEU A 266 -4.54 -19.29 -6.18
C LEU A 266 -3.54 -18.18 -6.41
N SER A 267 -2.67 -17.92 -5.42
CA SER A 267 -1.55 -17.01 -5.55
C SER A 267 -0.25 -17.63 -5.05
N LEU A 268 0.83 -17.42 -5.80
CA LEU A 268 2.18 -17.90 -5.50
C LEU A 268 3.17 -16.75 -5.63
N LYS A 269 4.24 -16.80 -4.83
CA LYS A 269 5.38 -15.88 -4.91
C LYS A 269 6.67 -16.60 -4.57
#